data_a50afe6dc897d5a27df94ce2f4e20427
#
_entry.id   a50afe6dc897d5a27df94ce2f4e20427
#
_cell.length_a   1.000
_cell.length_b   1.000
_cell.length_c   1.000
_cell.angle_alpha   90.00
_cell.angle_beta   90.00
_cell.angle_gamma   90.00
#
_symmetry.space_group_name_H-M   'P 1'
#
loop_
_entity.id
_entity.type
_entity.pdbx_description
1 polymer ?
#
loop_
_entity_poly.entity_id
_entity_poly.type
_entity_poly.pdbx_seq_one_letter_code
_entity_poly.pdbx_strand_id
1 'polypeptide(L)'
;MSWQKFFAPVLLLAGVTLAAGQNGGAQIERPDRSQFTGVWRAQMDGLPAVAMVVTDEGGSLMGAVQFYFHMRKTVNDQYTSTPGLPEPIFALHVEGNTLTFDVSHRRAHPPRTMHDPPVHFRLRLISPNRAELMNESEQGPAPAVTMERSEY
;
A
#
# COMPACT_ATOMS: atom_id res chain seq x y z
N MET A 1 32.15 51.50 -73.68
CA MET A 1 30.92 51.17 -72.91
C MET A 1 31.05 49.68 -72.48
N SER A 2 31.47 49.44 -71.22
CA SER A 2 31.81 48.15 -70.68
C SER A 2 30.89 47.86 -69.46
N TRP A 3 30.13 46.84 -69.55
CA TRP A 3 29.25 46.42 -68.50
C TRP A 3 29.93 45.26 -67.74
N GLN A 4 30.42 45.51 -66.52
CA GLN A 4 30.93 44.51 -65.65
C GLN A 4 29.74 43.94 -64.84
N LYS A 5 29.53 42.66 -65.01
CA LYS A 5 28.59 41.88 -64.19
C LYS A 5 29.30 41.40 -62.93
N PHE A 6 28.87 41.88 -61.77
CA PHE A 6 29.29 41.35 -60.46
C PHE A 6 28.48 40.05 -60.13
N PHE A 7 29.19 38.94 -60.02
CA PHE A 7 28.66 37.73 -59.43
C PHE A 7 28.98 37.78 -57.94
N ALA A 8 27.93 37.78 -57.12
CA ALA A 8 28.05 37.57 -55.67
C ALA A 8 27.97 36.04 -55.36
N PRO A 9 28.88 35.50 -54.57
CA PRO A 9 28.76 34.10 -54.14
C PRO A 9 27.74 33.97 -53.00
N VAL A 10 26.73 33.12 -53.21
CA VAL A 10 25.80 32.72 -52.16
C VAL A 10 26.48 31.68 -51.26
N LEU A 11 26.78 32.08 -50.03
CA LEU A 11 27.27 31.16 -48.99
C LEU A 11 26.09 30.35 -48.43
N LEU A 12 26.02 29.09 -48.78
CA LEU A 12 25.10 28.13 -48.17
C LEU A 12 25.67 27.72 -46.81
N LEU A 13 25.13 28.28 -45.72
CA LEU A 13 25.35 27.77 -44.35
C LEU A 13 24.50 26.53 -44.14
N ALA A 14 25.13 25.38 -44.18
CA ALA A 14 24.51 24.11 -43.76
C ALA A 14 24.39 24.13 -42.22
N GLY A 15 23.20 24.41 -41.72
CA GLY A 15 22.89 24.28 -40.31
C GLY A 15 22.83 22.80 -39.89
N VAL A 16 23.82 22.35 -39.13
CA VAL A 16 23.80 21.05 -38.47
C VAL A 16 22.91 21.21 -37.23
N THR A 17 21.65 20.78 -37.32
CA THR A 17 20.77 20.60 -36.15
C THR A 17 21.24 19.40 -35.38
N LEU A 18 21.95 19.60 -34.26
CA LEU A 18 22.15 18.57 -33.23
C LEU A 18 20.80 18.29 -32.61
N ALA A 19 20.17 17.17 -32.98
CA ALA A 19 19.07 16.60 -32.26
C ALA A 19 19.63 16.13 -30.92
N ALA A 20 19.41 16.91 -29.85
CA ALA A 20 19.60 16.50 -28.49
C ALA A 20 18.60 15.35 -28.25
N GLY A 21 19.08 14.11 -28.28
CA GLY A 21 18.32 12.95 -27.86
C GLY A 21 17.91 13.13 -26.41
N GLN A 22 16.65 13.47 -26.19
CA GLN A 22 16.03 13.34 -24.87
C GLN A 22 16.03 11.85 -24.55
N ASN A 23 17.02 11.42 -23.76
CA ASN A 23 16.93 10.18 -23.02
C ASN A 23 15.76 10.33 -22.04
N GLY A 24 14.57 10.00 -22.53
CA GLY A 24 13.42 9.72 -21.68
C GLY A 24 13.73 8.49 -20.86
N GLY A 25 14.53 8.66 -19.81
CA GLY A 25 14.62 7.65 -18.77
C GLY A 25 13.20 7.45 -18.28
N ALA A 26 12.66 6.25 -18.49
CA ALA A 26 11.39 5.87 -17.90
C ALA A 26 11.54 6.14 -16.41
N GLN A 27 10.93 7.21 -15.91
CA GLN A 27 10.75 7.40 -14.48
C GLN A 27 9.96 6.19 -14.02
N ILE A 28 10.62 5.29 -13.31
CA ILE A 28 9.94 4.23 -12.59
C ILE A 28 9.08 4.98 -11.57
N GLU A 29 7.82 5.13 -11.90
CA GLU A 29 6.82 5.76 -11.04
C GLU A 29 6.79 4.94 -9.75
N ARG A 30 7.38 5.50 -8.69
CA ARG A 30 7.36 4.83 -7.38
C ARG A 30 5.91 4.77 -6.95
N PRO A 31 5.41 3.58 -6.54
CA PRO A 31 4.04 3.47 -6.08
C PRO A 31 3.79 4.52 -4.98
N ASP A 32 2.67 5.23 -5.12
CA ASP A 32 2.28 6.24 -4.12
C ASP A 32 1.93 5.54 -2.81
N ARG A 33 2.90 5.53 -1.89
CA ARG A 33 2.76 4.90 -0.57
C ARG A 33 1.81 5.66 0.33
N SER A 34 1.63 6.97 0.09
CA SER A 34 0.77 7.83 0.91
C SER A 34 -0.70 7.39 0.86
N GLN A 35 -1.11 6.72 -0.21
CA GLN A 35 -2.46 6.20 -0.37
C GLN A 35 -2.86 5.17 0.70
N PHE A 36 -1.90 4.54 1.40
CA PHE A 36 -2.16 3.57 2.47
C PHE A 36 -2.10 4.17 3.86
N THR A 37 -1.56 5.39 4.02
CA THR A 37 -1.42 6.02 5.33
C THR A 37 -2.77 6.40 5.93
N GLY A 38 -2.86 6.33 7.25
CA GLY A 38 -4.07 6.69 7.99
C GLY A 38 -4.53 5.58 8.94
N VAL A 39 -5.71 5.77 9.50
CA VAL A 39 -6.36 4.79 10.37
C VAL A 39 -7.45 4.08 9.58
N TRP A 40 -7.34 2.77 9.52
CA TRP A 40 -8.27 1.88 8.84
C TRP A 40 -9.06 1.07 9.87
N ARG A 41 -10.35 0.93 9.68
CA ARG A 41 -11.22 0.20 10.59
C ARG A 41 -12.16 -0.73 9.84
N ALA A 42 -12.41 -1.88 10.42
CA ALA A 42 -13.44 -2.81 9.95
C ALA A 42 -14.40 -3.16 11.07
N GLN A 43 -15.61 -3.47 10.67
CA GLN A 43 -16.64 -4.03 11.53
C GLN A 43 -17.11 -5.36 10.96
N MET A 44 -17.56 -6.24 11.83
CA MET A 44 -18.24 -7.48 11.50
C MET A 44 -19.50 -7.56 12.37
N ASP A 45 -20.66 -7.69 11.74
CA ASP A 45 -21.96 -7.69 12.42
C ASP A 45 -22.20 -6.47 13.32
N GLY A 46 -21.70 -5.29 12.88
CA GLY A 46 -21.83 -4.03 13.63
C GLY A 46 -20.87 -3.90 14.81
N LEU A 47 -19.98 -4.86 15.04
CA LEU A 47 -18.97 -4.82 16.09
C LEU A 47 -17.57 -4.55 15.49
N PRO A 48 -16.68 -3.83 16.20
CA PRO A 48 -15.30 -3.67 15.80
C PRO A 48 -14.64 -5.04 15.54
N ALA A 49 -13.96 -5.17 14.40
CA ALA A 49 -13.27 -6.40 14.01
C ALA A 49 -11.77 -6.20 13.84
N VAL A 50 -11.37 -5.12 13.17
CA VAL A 50 -9.97 -4.77 12.92
C VAL A 50 -9.80 -3.26 13.02
N ALA A 51 -8.71 -2.83 13.63
CA ALA A 51 -8.19 -1.47 13.53
C ALA A 51 -6.72 -1.54 13.10
N MET A 52 -6.32 -0.72 12.14
CA MET A 52 -4.95 -0.67 11.64
C MET A 52 -4.54 0.78 11.44
N VAL A 53 -3.31 1.10 11.82
CA VAL A 53 -2.69 2.39 11.53
C VAL A 53 -1.48 2.15 10.63
N VAL A 54 -1.36 2.98 9.58
CA VAL A 54 -0.19 3.01 8.70
C VAL A 54 0.30 4.46 8.62
N THR A 55 1.58 4.65 8.83
CA THR A 55 2.27 5.94 8.74
C THR A 55 3.41 5.85 7.74
N ASP A 56 3.78 6.98 7.16
CA ASP A 56 5.01 7.11 6.36
C ASP A 56 6.00 7.99 7.13
N GLU A 57 7.13 7.42 7.48
CA GLU A 57 8.21 8.12 8.15
C GLU A 57 9.45 8.14 7.25
N GLY A 58 9.65 9.27 6.58
CA GLY A 58 10.79 9.47 5.71
C GLY A 58 10.85 8.54 4.49
N GLY A 59 9.70 8.14 3.94
CA GLY A 59 9.59 7.22 2.81
C GLY A 59 9.56 5.74 3.21
N SER A 60 9.45 5.44 4.50
CA SER A 60 9.26 4.08 5.01
C SER A 60 7.89 3.92 5.65
N LEU A 61 7.09 2.99 5.14
CA LEU A 61 5.83 2.66 5.77
C LEU A 61 6.06 1.86 7.06
N MET A 62 5.33 2.23 8.09
CA MET A 62 5.29 1.56 9.38
C MET A 62 3.85 1.48 9.86
N GLY A 63 3.57 0.61 10.81
CA GLY A 63 2.22 0.57 11.35
C GLY A 63 2.01 -0.54 12.37
N ALA A 64 0.76 -0.62 12.81
CA ALA A 64 0.29 -1.68 13.69
C ALA A 64 -1.13 -2.05 13.34
N VAL A 65 -1.50 -3.28 13.63
CA VAL A 65 -2.85 -3.82 13.47
C VAL A 65 -3.34 -4.37 14.81
N GLN A 66 -4.61 -4.18 15.09
CA GLN A 66 -5.29 -4.71 16.26
C GLN A 66 -6.51 -5.49 15.79
N PHE A 67 -6.56 -6.76 16.15
CA PHE A 67 -7.71 -7.62 15.90
C PHE A 67 -8.60 -7.67 17.13
N TYR A 68 -9.90 -7.79 16.91
CA TYR A 68 -10.89 -7.86 17.96
C TYR A 68 -11.45 -9.28 18.04
N PHE A 69 -11.61 -9.79 19.25
CA PHE A 69 -12.18 -11.10 19.51
C PHE A 69 -13.68 -10.96 19.79
N HIS A 70 -14.50 -11.62 18.97
CA HIS A 70 -15.94 -11.68 19.18
C HIS A 70 -16.28 -12.89 20.04
N MET A 71 -16.82 -12.63 21.20
CA MET A 71 -17.17 -13.67 22.17
C MET A 71 -18.61 -13.50 22.64
N ARG A 72 -19.23 -14.62 23.02
CA ARG A 72 -20.50 -14.66 23.74
C ARG A 72 -20.41 -15.68 24.87
N LYS A 73 -21.08 -15.41 25.97
CA LYS A 73 -21.05 -16.31 27.14
C LYS A 73 -21.90 -17.55 26.90
N THR A 74 -23.08 -17.39 26.30
CA THR A 74 -23.99 -18.48 25.94
C THR A 74 -24.46 -18.32 24.50
N VAL A 75 -25.06 -19.35 23.95
CA VAL A 75 -25.59 -19.38 22.57
C VAL A 75 -26.65 -18.29 22.33
N ASN A 76 -27.37 -17.87 23.39
CA ASN A 76 -28.44 -16.88 23.31
C ASN A 76 -27.99 -15.44 23.60
N ASP A 77 -26.74 -15.26 24.03
CA ASP A 77 -26.21 -13.94 24.33
C ASP A 77 -25.79 -13.22 23.05
N GLN A 78 -25.84 -11.88 23.09
CA GLN A 78 -25.24 -11.06 22.04
C GLN A 78 -23.71 -11.19 22.07
N TYR A 79 -23.10 -11.10 20.91
CA TYR A 79 -21.65 -11.02 20.81
C TYR A 79 -21.15 -9.70 21.42
N THR A 80 -20.02 -9.78 22.08
CA THR A 80 -19.23 -8.64 22.53
C THR A 80 -17.90 -8.66 21.80
N SER A 81 -17.38 -7.47 21.50
CA SER A 81 -16.08 -7.32 20.85
C SER A 81 -15.06 -6.87 21.88
N THR A 82 -13.97 -7.61 22.00
CA THR A 82 -12.86 -7.30 22.90
C THR A 82 -11.61 -7.05 22.10
N PRO A 83 -10.91 -5.91 22.27
CA PRO A 83 -9.68 -5.63 21.56
C PRO A 83 -8.57 -6.60 21.98
N GLY A 84 -7.84 -7.14 21.02
CA GLY A 84 -6.57 -7.81 21.23
C GLY A 84 -5.45 -6.80 21.49
N LEU A 85 -4.23 -7.28 21.64
CA LEU A 85 -3.06 -6.41 21.71
C LEU A 85 -2.74 -5.87 20.30
N PRO A 86 -2.39 -4.58 20.16
CA PRO A 86 -1.84 -4.08 18.91
C PRO A 86 -0.54 -4.83 18.57
N GLU A 87 -0.43 -5.24 17.32
CA GLU A 87 0.72 -5.97 16.80
C GLU A 87 1.39 -5.14 15.70
N PRO A 88 2.72 -4.98 15.72
CA PRO A 88 3.42 -4.28 14.66
C PRO A 88 3.26 -5.05 13.34
N ILE A 89 3.10 -4.31 12.25
CA ILE A 89 3.20 -4.84 10.90
C ILE A 89 4.62 -4.67 10.39
N PHE A 90 5.13 -5.64 9.64
CA PHE A 90 6.49 -5.63 9.11
C PHE A 90 6.53 -6.21 7.70
N ALA A 91 7.70 -6.18 7.05
CA ALA A 91 7.88 -6.59 5.66
C ALA A 91 6.88 -5.91 4.68
N LEU A 92 6.59 -4.61 4.92
CA LEU A 92 5.64 -3.87 4.11
C LEU A 92 6.13 -3.70 2.69
N HIS A 93 5.30 -4.08 1.72
CA HIS A 93 5.58 -3.93 0.30
C HIS A 93 4.36 -3.35 -0.42
N VAL A 94 4.57 -2.33 -1.26
CA VAL A 94 3.52 -1.68 -2.05
C VAL A 94 3.69 -2.00 -3.51
N GLU A 95 2.62 -2.51 -4.12
CA GLU A 95 2.52 -2.76 -5.55
C GLU A 95 1.18 -2.22 -6.07
N GLY A 96 1.23 -1.13 -6.83
CA GLY A 96 0.04 -0.46 -7.31
C GLY A 96 -0.90 -0.04 -6.18
N ASN A 97 -2.12 -0.57 -6.16
CA ASN A 97 -3.14 -0.33 -5.15
C ASN A 97 -3.14 -1.37 -4.01
N THR A 98 -2.07 -2.11 -3.85
CA THR A 98 -1.97 -3.22 -2.90
C THR A 98 -0.80 -3.00 -1.95
N LEU A 99 -1.04 -3.17 -0.66
CA LEU A 99 -0.05 -3.22 0.40
C LEU A 99 -0.05 -4.64 0.98
N THR A 100 1.09 -5.33 0.93
CA THR A 100 1.30 -6.59 1.63
C THR A 100 2.14 -6.37 2.88
N PHE A 101 1.90 -7.15 3.91
CA PHE A 101 2.63 -7.07 5.18
C PHE A 101 2.48 -8.35 6.00
N ASP A 102 3.34 -8.48 6.97
CA ASP A 102 3.38 -9.61 7.88
C ASP A 102 3.01 -9.19 9.30
N VAL A 103 2.39 -10.11 10.04
CA VAL A 103 2.05 -9.96 11.45
C VAL A 103 2.48 -11.20 12.23
N SER A 104 3.15 -10.99 13.35
CA SER A 104 3.51 -12.05 14.29
C SER A 104 2.48 -12.15 15.38
N HIS A 105 1.39 -12.88 15.13
CA HIS A 105 0.35 -13.07 16.15
C HIS A 105 0.91 -13.66 17.44
N ARG A 106 0.68 -12.97 18.53
CA ARG A 106 0.97 -13.47 19.86
C ARG A 106 -0.23 -14.25 20.36
N ARG A 107 -0.06 -15.57 20.51
CA ARG A 107 -1.08 -16.42 21.11
C ARG A 107 -0.81 -16.58 22.59
N ALA A 108 -1.87 -16.51 23.41
CA ALA A 108 -1.75 -16.84 24.82
C ALA A 108 -1.70 -18.36 25.05
N HIS A 109 -2.48 -19.14 24.25
CA HIS A 109 -2.56 -20.60 24.43
C HIS A 109 -2.79 -21.30 23.08
N PRO A 110 -1.92 -22.20 22.65
CA PRO A 110 -0.55 -22.33 23.14
C PRO A 110 0.25 -21.05 22.84
N PRO A 111 1.24 -20.70 23.65
CA PRO A 111 2.07 -19.52 23.39
C PRO A 111 2.77 -19.70 22.04
N ARG A 112 2.81 -18.64 21.25
CA ARG A 112 3.53 -18.65 20.00
C ARG A 112 5.03 -18.74 20.27
N THR A 113 5.71 -19.59 19.54
CA THR A 113 7.17 -19.71 19.59
C THR A 113 7.83 -18.75 18.59
N MET A 114 9.12 -18.49 18.75
CA MET A 114 9.89 -17.71 17.78
C MET A 114 10.01 -18.38 16.40
N HIS A 115 9.64 -19.65 16.30
CA HIS A 115 9.68 -20.43 15.06
C HIS A 115 8.34 -20.49 14.33
N ASP A 116 7.26 -19.96 14.93
CA ASP A 116 5.99 -19.88 14.22
C ASP A 116 6.09 -18.88 13.08
N PRO A 117 5.70 -19.25 11.83
CA PRO A 117 5.77 -18.34 10.71
C PRO A 117 4.84 -17.14 10.94
N PRO A 118 5.18 -15.97 10.41
CA PRO A 118 4.27 -14.84 10.41
C PRO A 118 3.02 -15.15 9.59
N VAL A 119 1.96 -14.41 9.84
CA VAL A 119 0.76 -14.43 9.02
C VAL A 119 0.86 -13.32 7.99
N HIS A 120 0.70 -13.67 6.73
CA HIS A 120 0.75 -12.74 5.61
C HIS A 120 -0.62 -12.12 5.36
N PHE A 121 -0.65 -10.82 5.20
CA PHE A 121 -1.84 -10.05 4.90
C PHE A 121 -1.67 -9.22 3.65
N ARG A 122 -2.80 -8.97 2.98
CA ARG A 122 -2.91 -8.08 1.84
C ARG A 122 -4.05 -7.09 2.07
N LEU A 123 -3.74 -5.80 1.99
CA LEU A 123 -4.69 -4.69 1.96
C LEU A 123 -4.77 -4.16 0.53
N ARG A 124 -5.91 -4.33 -0.13
CA ARG A 124 -6.15 -3.84 -1.49
C ARG A 124 -7.10 -2.65 -1.45
N LEU A 125 -6.67 -1.50 -1.94
CA LEU A 125 -7.52 -0.33 -2.07
C LEU A 125 -8.58 -0.54 -3.15
N ILE A 126 -9.83 -0.25 -2.81
CA ILE A 126 -10.97 -0.19 -3.74
C ILE A 126 -11.22 1.26 -4.13
N SER A 127 -11.03 2.17 -3.18
CA SER A 127 -11.12 3.63 -3.34
C SER A 127 -10.20 4.31 -2.31
N PRO A 128 -10.01 5.63 -2.37
CA PRO A 128 -9.14 6.33 -1.41
C PRO A 128 -9.45 6.06 0.07
N ASN A 129 -10.73 5.80 0.40
CA ASN A 129 -11.18 5.60 1.79
C ASN A 129 -11.73 4.19 2.05
N ARG A 130 -11.56 3.26 1.11
CA ARG A 130 -12.07 1.90 1.25
C ARG A 130 -11.08 0.87 0.73
N ALA A 131 -10.86 -0.19 1.49
CA ALA A 131 -9.96 -1.27 1.15
C ALA A 131 -10.54 -2.62 1.54
N GLU A 132 -9.94 -3.69 1.03
CA GLU A 132 -10.18 -5.07 1.45
C GLU A 132 -8.91 -5.61 2.12
N LEU A 133 -9.05 -6.11 3.33
CA LEU A 133 -7.99 -6.82 4.04
C LEU A 133 -8.22 -8.31 3.92
N MET A 134 -7.21 -9.04 3.48
CA MET A 134 -7.24 -10.50 3.33
C MET A 134 -6.06 -11.12 4.06
N ASN A 135 -6.31 -12.27 4.70
CA ASN A 135 -5.27 -13.13 5.23
C ASN A 135 -4.88 -14.15 4.15
N GLU A 136 -3.60 -14.19 3.79
CA GLU A 136 -3.03 -15.13 2.81
C GLU A 136 -2.38 -16.32 3.53
N SER A 137 -3.15 -17.04 4.34
CA SER A 137 -2.63 -18.25 5.00
C SER A 137 -2.53 -19.44 4.05
N GLU A 138 -1.65 -20.40 4.37
CA GLU A 138 -1.48 -21.65 3.60
C GLU A 138 -2.76 -22.51 3.51
N GLN A 139 -3.72 -22.27 4.38
CA GLN A 139 -5.00 -22.99 4.39
C GLN A 139 -6.06 -22.43 3.43
N GLY A 140 -5.66 -21.48 2.59
CA GLY A 140 -6.53 -20.78 1.65
C GLY A 140 -6.92 -19.39 2.15
N PRO A 141 -7.34 -18.51 1.25
CA PRO A 141 -7.68 -17.14 1.62
C PRO A 141 -8.90 -17.11 2.53
N ALA A 142 -8.75 -16.50 3.70
CA ALA A 142 -9.90 -16.14 4.52
C ALA A 142 -10.77 -15.11 3.76
N PRO A 143 -12.08 -15.04 4.07
CA PRO A 143 -12.93 -14.01 3.49
C PRO A 143 -12.33 -12.62 3.68
N ALA A 144 -12.38 -11.80 2.63
CA ALA A 144 -11.92 -10.43 2.71
C ALA A 144 -12.78 -9.62 3.67
N VAL A 145 -12.14 -8.79 4.49
CA VAL A 145 -12.82 -7.87 5.40
C VAL A 145 -12.73 -6.46 4.82
N THR A 146 -13.88 -5.79 4.69
CA THR A 146 -13.92 -4.41 4.22
C THR A 146 -13.39 -3.48 5.30
N MET A 147 -12.38 -2.70 4.94
CA MET A 147 -11.77 -1.66 5.77
C MET A 147 -12.21 -0.28 5.28
N GLU A 148 -12.54 0.60 6.18
CA GLU A 148 -12.83 2.01 5.90
C GLU A 148 -11.79 2.89 6.57
N ARG A 149 -11.35 3.93 5.83
CA ARG A 149 -10.43 4.91 6.40
C ARG A 149 -11.21 5.83 7.33
N SER A 150 -10.76 5.92 8.57
CA SER A 150 -11.30 6.88 9.55
C SER A 150 -10.79 8.26 9.22
N GLU A 151 -11.70 9.22 9.12
CA GLU A 151 -11.32 10.64 9.19
C GLU A 151 -10.90 10.95 10.63
N TYR A 152 -9.87 11.81 10.80
CA TYR A 152 -9.39 12.26 12.11
C TYR A 152 -10.35 13.30 12.69
#